data_080aa6081caad85842b08a666f800abc
#
_entry.id   080aa6081caad85842b08a666f800abc
#
_cell.length_a   1.000
_cell.length_b   1.000
_cell.length_c   1.000
_cell.angle_alpha   90.00
_cell.angle_beta   90.00
_cell.angle_gamma   90.00
#
_symmetry.space_group_name_H-M   'P 1'
#
loop_
_entity.id
_entity.type
_entity.pdbx_description
1 polymer ?
#
loop_
_entity_poly.entity_id
_entity_poly.type
_entity_poly.pdbx_seq_one_letter_code
_entity_poly.pdbx_strand_id
1 'polypeptide(L)'
;MKVNIGTYSFGGIASYLGLGPTLLEKFQTIKALGFTGVELLPVDLDNDIEDIKKWLDETGLEVVSVHAEPTEEIVKKIAALGGKAVIWAGTPFCNKEEAIEVAHLLDEMAEMAEPYGVKIGYHNHSQEFFMDEGKFLLEHVLDNSTKCYFQLDCGWAQNGGCYPPSFIRRYKNRFVSIHVKESLP
;
A
#
# COMPACT_ATOMS: atom_id res chain seq x y z
N MET A 1 7.53 -15.46 5.59
CA MET A 1 7.34 -14.19 4.85
C MET A 1 6.79 -14.57 3.49
N LYS A 2 5.66 -13.97 3.07
CA LYS A 2 5.15 -14.13 1.70
C LYS A 2 5.77 -13.03 0.84
N VAL A 3 6.13 -13.35 -0.40
CA VAL A 3 6.59 -12.38 -1.41
C VAL A 3 5.51 -12.26 -2.45
N ASN A 4 5.06 -11.04 -2.67
CA ASN A 4 3.96 -10.69 -3.57
C ASN A 4 4.46 -9.64 -4.57
N ILE A 5 3.66 -9.34 -5.58
CA ILE A 5 4.01 -8.32 -6.59
C ILE A 5 2.83 -7.37 -6.81
N GLY A 6 3.12 -6.10 -7.03
CA GLY A 6 2.11 -5.13 -7.40
C GLY A 6 1.83 -5.12 -8.91
N THR A 7 0.57 -4.93 -9.30
CA THR A 7 0.18 -4.74 -10.71
C THR A 7 0.83 -3.50 -11.32
N TYR A 8 1.29 -2.57 -10.50
CA TYR A 8 2.13 -1.43 -10.90
C TYR A 8 3.38 -1.86 -11.69
N SER A 9 3.96 -3.03 -11.39
CA SER A 9 5.16 -3.56 -12.04
C SER A 9 4.99 -3.84 -13.54
N PHE A 10 3.77 -3.84 -14.06
CA PHE A 10 3.47 -4.13 -15.48
C PHE A 10 3.45 -2.88 -16.38
N GLY A 11 3.79 -1.72 -15.90
CA GLY A 11 3.82 -0.51 -16.71
C GLY A 11 4.08 0.77 -15.91
N GLY A 12 4.37 0.67 -14.63
CA GLY A 12 4.59 1.85 -13.77
C GLY A 12 3.38 2.78 -13.81
N ILE A 13 3.61 4.06 -14.10
CA ILE A 13 2.56 5.09 -14.18
C ILE A 13 1.49 4.72 -15.24
N ALA A 14 1.85 4.10 -16.36
CA ALA A 14 0.90 3.69 -17.39
C ALA A 14 -0.13 2.67 -16.85
N SER A 15 0.24 1.85 -15.86
CA SER A 15 -0.68 0.91 -15.22
C SER A 15 -1.84 1.60 -14.48
N TYR A 16 -1.62 2.80 -13.91
CA TYR A 16 -2.70 3.60 -13.30
C TYR A 16 -3.71 4.13 -14.32
N LEU A 17 -3.29 4.24 -15.58
CA LEU A 17 -4.14 4.67 -16.68
C LEU A 17 -4.83 3.51 -17.40
N GLY A 18 -4.70 2.27 -16.87
CA GLY A 18 -5.24 1.08 -17.49
C GLY A 18 -4.54 0.71 -18.81
N LEU A 19 -3.35 1.23 -19.05
CA LEU A 19 -2.57 0.92 -20.25
C LEU A 19 -1.68 -0.30 -19.99
N GLY A 20 -1.57 -1.18 -20.99
CA GLY A 20 -0.77 -2.40 -20.90
C GLY A 20 -1.61 -3.68 -20.85
N PRO A 21 -1.10 -4.76 -20.23
CA PRO A 21 -1.81 -6.03 -20.16
C PRO A 21 -3.13 -5.91 -19.37
N THR A 22 -4.12 -6.72 -19.74
CA THR A 22 -5.35 -6.88 -18.95
C THR A 22 -5.04 -7.45 -17.56
N LEU A 23 -5.96 -7.31 -16.62
CA LEU A 23 -5.76 -7.83 -15.27
C LEU A 23 -5.57 -9.35 -15.25
N LEU A 24 -6.31 -10.07 -16.07
CA LEU A 24 -6.13 -11.52 -16.23
C LEU A 24 -4.73 -11.89 -16.74
N GLU A 25 -4.22 -11.19 -17.76
CA GLU A 25 -2.87 -11.42 -18.29
C GLU A 25 -1.79 -11.11 -17.23
N LYS A 26 -1.99 -10.05 -16.41
CA LYS A 26 -1.13 -9.77 -15.26
C LYS A 26 -1.15 -10.94 -14.26
N PHE A 27 -2.32 -11.45 -13.89
CA PHE A 27 -2.44 -12.57 -12.95
C PHE A 27 -1.79 -13.85 -13.48
N GLN A 28 -1.99 -14.19 -14.74
CA GLN A 28 -1.35 -15.34 -15.38
C GLN A 28 0.19 -15.22 -15.36
N THR A 29 0.71 -14.02 -15.64
CA THR A 29 2.15 -13.75 -15.60
C THR A 29 2.69 -13.83 -14.17
N ILE A 30 2.00 -13.24 -13.20
CA ILE A 30 2.36 -13.29 -11.77
C ILE A 30 2.44 -14.74 -11.30
N LYS A 31 1.45 -15.55 -11.65
CA LYS A 31 1.44 -16.98 -11.33
C LYS A 31 2.58 -17.73 -11.97
N ALA A 32 2.87 -17.48 -13.25
CA ALA A 32 3.96 -18.11 -13.98
C ALA A 32 5.34 -17.78 -13.39
N LEU A 33 5.49 -16.59 -12.78
CA LEU A 33 6.69 -16.17 -12.06
C LEU A 33 6.80 -16.78 -10.66
N GLY A 34 5.80 -17.51 -10.19
CA GLY A 34 5.81 -18.21 -8.89
C GLY A 34 5.36 -17.38 -7.69
N PHE A 35 4.82 -16.19 -7.90
CA PHE A 35 4.21 -15.43 -6.81
C PHE A 35 2.86 -16.03 -6.39
N THR A 36 2.46 -15.76 -5.14
CA THR A 36 1.22 -16.28 -4.56
C THR A 36 0.21 -15.19 -4.20
N GLY A 37 0.60 -13.93 -4.30
CA GLY A 37 -0.28 -12.81 -3.98
C GLY A 37 0.03 -11.58 -4.80
N VAL A 38 -0.96 -10.69 -4.87
CA VAL A 38 -0.92 -9.49 -5.68
C VAL A 38 -1.40 -8.29 -4.89
N GLU A 39 -0.74 -7.14 -5.10
CA GLU A 39 -1.25 -5.82 -4.74
C GLU A 39 -1.86 -5.18 -5.98
N LEU A 40 -3.10 -4.74 -5.87
CA LEU A 40 -3.87 -4.16 -6.97
C LEU A 40 -3.67 -2.63 -7.04
N LEU A 41 -4.01 -2.06 -8.19
CA LEU A 41 -4.23 -0.63 -8.39
C LEU A 41 -5.74 -0.31 -8.44
N PRO A 42 -6.15 0.96 -8.28
CA PRO A 42 -7.56 1.35 -8.36
C PRO A 42 -8.21 0.92 -9.68
N VAL A 43 -7.52 1.11 -10.80
CA VAL A 43 -7.98 0.74 -12.14
C VAL A 43 -8.23 -0.77 -12.31
N ASP A 44 -7.57 -1.60 -11.53
CA ASP A 44 -7.82 -3.05 -11.55
C ASP A 44 -9.21 -3.38 -10.97
N LEU A 45 -9.74 -2.52 -10.08
CA LEU A 45 -11.07 -2.63 -9.47
C LEU A 45 -12.21 -2.07 -10.34
N ASP A 46 -11.90 -1.57 -11.53
CA ASP A 46 -12.91 -1.21 -12.55
C ASP A 46 -13.48 -2.46 -13.26
N ASN A 47 -12.78 -3.59 -13.14
CA ASN A 47 -13.30 -4.88 -13.57
C ASN A 47 -14.44 -5.35 -12.64
N ASP A 48 -15.33 -6.20 -13.15
CA ASP A 48 -16.36 -6.81 -12.33
C ASP A 48 -15.72 -7.67 -11.22
N ILE A 49 -16.23 -7.55 -9.99
CA ILE A 49 -15.67 -8.25 -8.82
C ILE A 49 -15.77 -9.77 -8.98
N GLU A 50 -16.83 -10.28 -9.59
CA GLU A 50 -16.98 -11.73 -9.82
C GLU A 50 -16.00 -12.23 -10.88
N ASP A 51 -15.68 -11.42 -11.90
CA ASP A 51 -14.63 -11.75 -12.85
C ASP A 51 -13.25 -11.79 -12.16
N ILE A 52 -12.96 -10.81 -11.31
CA ILE A 52 -11.68 -10.79 -10.54
C ILE A 52 -11.61 -12.04 -9.65
N LYS A 53 -12.65 -12.40 -8.92
CA LYS A 53 -12.69 -13.62 -8.09
C LYS A 53 -12.41 -14.86 -8.91
N LYS A 54 -13.08 -14.99 -10.07
CA LYS A 54 -12.86 -16.11 -10.99
C LYS A 54 -11.40 -16.19 -11.42
N TRP A 55 -10.78 -15.09 -11.82
CA TRP A 55 -9.36 -15.06 -12.23
C TRP A 55 -8.40 -15.37 -11.09
N LEU A 56 -8.72 -14.95 -9.87
CA LEU A 56 -7.97 -15.31 -8.66
C LEU A 56 -8.05 -16.82 -8.39
N ASP A 57 -9.25 -17.41 -8.51
CA ASP A 57 -9.44 -18.86 -8.35
C ASP A 57 -8.69 -19.67 -9.43
N GLU A 58 -8.76 -19.25 -10.70
CA GLU A 58 -8.06 -19.88 -11.83
C GLU A 58 -6.53 -19.83 -11.66
N THR A 59 -6.00 -18.74 -11.11
CA THR A 59 -4.55 -18.56 -10.94
C THR A 59 -4.06 -19.01 -9.57
N GLY A 60 -4.95 -19.16 -8.59
CA GLY A 60 -4.59 -19.44 -7.19
C GLY A 60 -3.81 -18.30 -6.52
N LEU A 61 -4.03 -17.05 -6.97
CA LEU A 61 -3.47 -15.86 -6.35
C LEU A 61 -4.38 -15.33 -5.25
N GLU A 62 -3.77 -14.72 -4.22
CA GLU A 62 -4.47 -14.01 -3.16
C GLU A 62 -4.32 -12.49 -3.37
N VAL A 63 -5.39 -11.72 -3.22
CA VAL A 63 -5.27 -10.26 -3.10
C VAL A 63 -4.73 -9.95 -1.71
N VAL A 64 -3.61 -9.25 -1.63
CA VAL A 64 -3.01 -8.84 -0.35
C VAL A 64 -3.41 -7.43 0.03
N SER A 65 -3.45 -6.52 -0.93
CA SER A 65 -3.77 -5.10 -0.75
C SER A 65 -4.19 -4.44 -2.07
N VAL A 66 -4.66 -3.22 -1.97
CA VAL A 66 -4.78 -2.29 -3.09
C VAL A 66 -4.09 -0.97 -2.71
N HIS A 67 -3.42 -0.38 -3.69
CA HIS A 67 -2.77 0.92 -3.55
C HIS A 67 -3.73 2.02 -4.02
N ALA A 68 -4.61 2.49 -3.13
CA ALA A 68 -5.73 3.38 -3.45
C ALA A 68 -6.05 4.33 -2.28
N GLU A 69 -6.82 5.38 -2.57
CA GLU A 69 -7.46 6.17 -1.52
C GLU A 69 -8.49 5.32 -0.77
N PRO A 70 -8.47 5.30 0.58
CA PRO A 70 -9.36 4.45 1.36
C PRO A 70 -10.79 5.02 1.45
N THR A 71 -11.57 4.79 0.41
CA THR A 71 -13.03 5.02 0.45
C THR A 71 -13.75 3.77 0.93
N GLU A 72 -14.96 3.92 1.47
CA GLU A 72 -15.77 2.77 1.90
C GLU A 72 -16.05 1.80 0.74
N GLU A 73 -16.20 2.32 -0.48
CA GLU A 73 -16.38 1.50 -1.68
C GLU A 73 -15.16 0.61 -1.96
N ILE A 74 -13.94 1.19 -1.94
CA ILE A 74 -12.69 0.45 -2.14
C ILE A 74 -12.50 -0.58 -1.03
N VAL A 75 -12.77 -0.21 0.22
CA VAL A 75 -12.69 -1.13 1.36
C VAL A 75 -13.62 -2.33 1.18
N LYS A 76 -14.87 -2.11 0.75
CA LYS A 76 -15.84 -3.18 0.47
C LYS A 76 -15.38 -4.10 -0.67
N LYS A 77 -14.87 -3.52 -1.77
CA LYS A 77 -14.34 -4.29 -2.90
C LYS A 77 -13.17 -5.18 -2.45
N ILE A 78 -12.22 -4.62 -1.71
CA ILE A 78 -11.06 -5.38 -1.21
C ILE A 78 -11.48 -6.46 -0.23
N ALA A 79 -12.39 -6.19 0.69
CA ALA A 79 -12.94 -7.20 1.59
C ALA A 79 -13.61 -8.34 0.83
N ALA A 80 -14.40 -8.04 -0.21
CA ALA A 80 -15.07 -9.02 -1.07
C ALA A 80 -14.09 -9.92 -1.84
N LEU A 81 -12.89 -9.41 -2.16
CA LEU A 81 -11.80 -10.15 -2.79
C LEU A 81 -10.89 -10.89 -1.78
N GLY A 82 -11.21 -10.84 -0.48
CA GLY A 82 -10.40 -11.44 0.59
C GLY A 82 -9.11 -10.67 0.92
N GLY A 83 -8.92 -9.49 0.33
CA GLY A 83 -7.78 -8.61 0.59
C GLY A 83 -7.77 -8.10 2.03
N LYS A 84 -6.58 -7.71 2.52
CA LYS A 84 -6.35 -7.40 3.94
C LYS A 84 -6.02 -5.95 4.23
N ALA A 85 -5.70 -5.16 3.20
CA ALA A 85 -5.34 -3.76 3.38
C ALA A 85 -5.68 -2.88 2.18
N VAL A 86 -5.99 -1.62 2.46
CA VAL A 86 -5.96 -0.52 1.51
C VAL A 86 -4.78 0.37 1.88
N ILE A 87 -3.93 0.66 0.92
CA ILE A 87 -2.69 1.41 1.12
C ILE A 87 -2.82 2.77 0.43
N TRP A 88 -2.63 3.82 1.17
CA TRP A 88 -2.72 5.18 0.68
C TRP A 88 -1.36 5.88 0.64
N ALA A 89 -1.10 6.59 -0.45
CA ALA A 89 0.14 7.34 -0.69
C ALA A 89 -0.14 8.81 -1.08
N GLY A 90 -1.29 9.33 -0.72
CA GLY A 90 -1.86 10.44 -1.46
C GLY A 90 -1.79 11.81 -0.82
N THR A 91 -1.40 11.97 0.44
CA THR A 91 -1.45 13.30 1.08
C THR A 91 -0.03 13.80 1.36
N PRO A 92 0.39 14.88 0.69
CA PRO A 92 1.63 15.55 1.05
C PRO A 92 1.47 16.25 2.41
N PHE A 93 2.52 16.21 3.22
CA PHE A 93 2.66 17.01 4.43
C PHE A 93 4.11 17.48 4.53
N CYS A 94 4.32 18.72 4.98
CA CYS A 94 5.61 19.39 4.93
C CYS A 94 6.14 19.79 6.32
N ASN A 95 5.34 19.63 7.36
CA ASN A 95 5.67 19.96 8.75
C ASN A 95 4.96 19.00 9.71
N LYS A 96 5.31 19.10 10.98
CA LYS A 96 4.79 18.26 12.05
C LYS A 96 3.27 18.39 12.22
N GLU A 97 2.75 19.60 12.14
CA GLU A 97 1.32 19.87 12.33
C GLU A 97 0.50 19.15 11.28
N GLU A 98 0.88 19.28 10.00
CA GLU A 98 0.24 18.57 8.89
C GLU A 98 0.38 17.06 9.01
N ALA A 99 1.53 16.56 9.48
CA ALA A 99 1.73 15.13 9.73
C ALA A 99 0.79 14.58 10.81
N ILE A 100 0.51 15.39 11.85
CA ILE A 100 -0.47 15.03 12.89
C ILE A 100 -1.90 15.02 12.34
N GLU A 101 -2.26 15.98 11.49
CA GLU A 101 -3.56 15.99 10.83
C GLU A 101 -3.74 14.74 9.95
N VAL A 102 -2.72 14.35 9.19
CA VAL A 102 -2.72 13.11 8.40
C VAL A 102 -2.84 11.87 9.29
N ALA A 103 -2.20 11.85 10.46
CA ALA A 103 -2.32 10.74 11.41
C ALA A 103 -3.77 10.53 11.86
N HIS A 104 -4.46 11.63 12.20
CA HIS A 104 -5.87 11.57 12.60
C HIS A 104 -6.79 11.13 11.45
N LEU A 105 -6.57 11.67 10.25
CA LEU A 105 -7.32 11.27 9.05
C LEU A 105 -7.15 9.77 8.76
N LEU A 106 -5.94 9.24 8.88
CA LEU A 106 -5.67 7.82 8.70
C LEU A 106 -6.36 6.95 9.77
N ASP A 107 -6.45 7.43 11.01
CA ASP A 107 -7.17 6.72 12.07
C ASP A 107 -8.69 6.72 11.83
N GLU A 108 -9.28 7.82 11.32
CA GLU A 108 -10.69 7.87 10.89
C GLU A 108 -10.97 6.89 9.75
N MET A 109 -10.08 6.83 8.75
CA MET A 109 -10.19 5.85 7.66
C MET A 109 -10.06 4.41 8.18
N ALA A 110 -9.20 4.17 9.17
CA ALA A 110 -9.04 2.86 9.79
C ALA A 110 -10.30 2.44 10.58
N GLU A 111 -10.95 3.38 11.28
CA GLU A 111 -12.24 3.15 11.95
C GLU A 111 -13.34 2.77 10.95
N MET A 112 -13.42 3.47 9.83
CA MET A 112 -14.36 3.15 8.75
C MET A 112 -14.12 1.74 8.17
N ALA A 113 -12.86 1.30 8.07
CA ALA A 113 -12.49 0.02 7.47
C ALA A 113 -12.58 -1.17 8.45
N GLU A 114 -12.56 -0.92 9.76
CA GLU A 114 -12.54 -1.94 10.81
C GLU A 114 -13.69 -2.96 10.71
N PRO A 115 -14.97 -2.58 10.46
CA PRO A 115 -16.09 -3.52 10.33
C PRO A 115 -15.92 -4.52 9.18
N TYR A 116 -15.10 -4.20 8.19
CA TYR A 116 -14.84 -5.04 7.02
C TYR A 116 -13.60 -5.94 7.20
N GLY A 117 -12.89 -5.82 8.33
CA GLY A 117 -11.66 -6.55 8.59
C GLY A 117 -10.48 -6.15 7.70
N VAL A 118 -10.52 -4.93 7.15
CA VAL A 118 -9.51 -4.36 6.26
C VAL A 118 -8.69 -3.33 7.04
N LYS A 119 -7.37 -3.39 6.90
CA LYS A 119 -6.45 -2.44 7.51
C LYS A 119 -6.20 -1.27 6.58
N ILE A 120 -6.03 -0.08 7.14
CA ILE A 120 -5.52 1.06 6.39
C ILE A 120 -4.03 1.19 6.64
N GLY A 121 -3.28 1.35 5.55
CA GLY A 121 -1.84 1.56 5.57
C GLY A 121 -1.44 2.82 4.81
N TYR A 122 -0.39 3.50 5.28
CA TYR A 122 0.21 4.62 4.57
C TYR A 122 1.50 4.16 3.87
N HIS A 123 1.66 4.55 2.60
CA HIS A 123 2.87 4.30 1.81
C HIS A 123 3.68 5.59 1.69
N ASN A 124 4.96 5.52 2.00
CA ASN A 124 5.88 6.64 1.92
C ASN A 124 6.54 6.78 0.55
N HIS A 125 6.88 8.03 0.22
CA HIS A 125 7.93 8.40 -0.72
C HIS A 125 9.15 8.94 0.04
N SER A 126 9.97 9.79 -0.59
CA SER A 126 11.17 10.33 0.05
C SER A 126 10.90 11.55 0.92
N GLN A 127 9.88 12.36 0.60
CA GLN A 127 9.58 13.60 1.31
C GLN A 127 9.14 13.37 2.77
N GLU A 128 8.53 12.23 3.09
CA GLU A 128 8.13 11.88 4.46
C GLU A 128 9.34 11.63 5.38
N PHE A 129 10.52 11.54 4.81
CA PHE A 129 11.78 11.45 5.55
C PHE A 129 12.51 12.81 5.67
N PHE A 130 11.88 13.92 5.33
CA PHE A 130 12.39 15.22 5.74
C PHE A 130 12.26 15.38 7.27
N MET A 131 13.23 16.11 7.83
CA MET A 131 13.32 16.29 9.29
C MET A 131 12.55 17.51 9.72
N ASP A 132 11.72 17.33 10.76
CA ASP A 132 11.12 18.43 11.51
C ASP A 132 11.17 18.09 12.99
N GLU A 133 11.54 19.08 13.83
CA GLU A 133 11.73 18.92 15.27
C GLU A 133 12.55 17.67 15.68
N GLY A 134 13.58 17.33 14.89
CA GLY A 134 14.49 16.22 15.19
C GLY A 134 13.97 14.82 14.88
N LYS A 135 12.84 14.70 14.19
CA LYS A 135 12.23 13.46 13.71
C LYS A 135 11.93 13.55 12.22
N PHE A 136 11.81 12.40 11.55
CA PHE A 136 11.22 12.36 10.22
C PHE A 136 9.74 12.73 10.29
N LEU A 137 9.21 13.38 9.26
CA LEU A 137 7.78 13.68 9.17
C LEU A 137 6.92 12.43 9.31
N LEU A 138 7.35 11.31 8.73
CA LEU A 138 6.67 10.02 8.89
C LEU A 138 6.61 9.54 10.34
N GLU A 139 7.61 9.87 11.18
CA GLU A 139 7.61 9.51 12.59
C GLU A 139 6.54 10.31 13.37
N HIS A 140 6.27 11.55 12.96
CA HIS A 140 5.16 12.32 13.55
C HIS A 140 3.80 11.69 13.22
N VAL A 141 3.61 11.17 12.01
CA VAL A 141 2.40 10.39 11.67
C VAL A 141 2.31 9.13 12.54
N LEU A 142 3.40 8.36 12.64
CA LEU A 142 3.46 7.11 13.41
C LEU A 142 3.19 7.30 14.90
N ASP A 143 3.73 8.36 15.47
CA ASP A 143 3.62 8.64 16.91
C ASP A 143 2.23 9.18 17.30
N ASN A 144 1.48 9.75 16.34
CA ASN A 144 0.16 10.34 16.57
C ASN A 144 -1.01 9.53 16.01
N SER A 145 -0.76 8.48 15.24
CA SER A 145 -1.77 7.52 14.79
C SER A 145 -1.73 6.26 15.67
N THR A 146 -2.88 5.74 16.03
CA THR A 146 -3.02 4.52 16.85
C THR A 146 -3.56 3.31 16.07
N LYS A 147 -4.24 3.55 14.96
CA LYS A 147 -4.95 2.51 14.17
C LYS A 147 -4.35 2.27 12.80
N CYS A 148 -3.69 3.26 12.21
CA CYS A 148 -3.07 3.13 10.91
C CYS A 148 -1.85 2.23 10.94
N TYR A 149 -1.67 1.47 9.87
CA TYR A 149 -0.47 0.68 9.57
C TYR A 149 0.38 1.38 8.50
N PHE A 150 1.53 0.77 8.20
CA PHE A 150 2.45 1.29 7.18
C PHE A 150 2.83 0.23 6.17
N GLN A 151 3.00 0.70 4.94
CA GLN A 151 3.72 0.00 3.90
C GLN A 151 5.01 0.79 3.65
N LEU A 152 6.13 0.34 4.23
CA LEU A 152 7.41 1.01 4.02
C LEU A 152 7.95 0.70 2.62
N ASP A 153 8.08 1.72 1.79
CA ASP A 153 8.91 1.64 0.58
C ASP A 153 10.36 1.90 0.94
N CYS A 154 11.16 0.84 0.88
CA CYS A 154 12.57 0.89 1.28
C CYS A 154 13.43 1.73 0.34
N GLY A 155 13.11 1.75 -0.96
CA GLY A 155 13.82 2.56 -1.94
C GLY A 155 13.61 4.06 -1.69
N TRP A 156 12.37 4.48 -1.53
CA TRP A 156 12.06 5.87 -1.21
C TRP A 156 12.58 6.29 0.17
N ALA A 157 12.50 5.42 1.17
CA ALA A 157 13.07 5.69 2.49
C ALA A 157 14.58 5.93 2.41
N GLN A 158 15.31 5.12 1.65
CA GLN A 158 16.74 5.29 1.44
C GLN A 158 17.04 6.59 0.68
N ASN A 159 16.28 6.96 -0.34
CA ASN A 159 16.41 8.23 -1.05
C ASN A 159 16.16 9.43 -0.11
N GLY A 160 15.28 9.29 0.87
CA GLY A 160 15.03 10.28 1.90
C GLY A 160 16.05 10.30 3.05
N GLY A 161 17.13 9.49 2.94
CA GLY A 161 18.19 9.45 3.94
C GLY A 161 17.91 8.55 5.16
N CYS A 162 16.83 7.80 5.13
CA CYS A 162 16.49 6.84 6.17
C CYS A 162 17.18 5.49 5.92
N TYR A 163 17.68 4.84 6.98
CA TYR A 163 18.16 3.46 6.91
C TYR A 163 17.01 2.48 7.22
N PRO A 164 16.39 1.84 6.20
CA PRO A 164 15.17 1.06 6.36
C PRO A 164 15.24 -0.03 7.44
N PRO A 165 16.34 -0.81 7.59
CA PRO A 165 16.40 -1.84 8.61
C PRO A 165 16.29 -1.32 10.05
N SER A 166 16.78 -0.10 10.33
CA SER A 166 16.62 0.54 11.66
C SER A 166 15.19 0.99 11.87
N PHE A 167 14.60 1.60 10.85
CA PHE A 167 13.22 2.07 10.90
C PHE A 167 12.24 0.90 11.11
N ILE A 168 12.42 -0.21 10.38
CA ILE A 168 11.62 -1.43 10.53
C ILE A 168 11.72 -1.99 11.95
N ARG A 169 12.94 -2.06 12.52
CA ARG A 169 13.11 -2.56 13.91
C ARG A 169 12.40 -1.69 14.94
N ARG A 170 12.44 -0.37 14.75
CA ARG A 170 11.82 0.60 15.67
C ARG A 170 10.30 0.50 15.66
N TYR A 171 9.69 0.33 14.48
CA TYR A 171 8.24 0.33 14.27
C TYR A 171 7.67 -1.05 13.88
N LYS A 172 8.35 -2.14 14.23
CA LYS A 172 8.10 -3.52 13.77
C LYS A 172 6.64 -4.00 13.81
N ASN A 173 5.81 -3.45 14.70
CA ASN A 173 4.42 -3.86 14.87
C ASN A 173 3.44 -2.98 14.08
N ARG A 174 3.93 -1.99 13.34
CA ARG A 174 3.14 -1.01 12.61
C ARG A 174 3.12 -1.27 11.09
N PHE A 175 3.79 -2.31 10.61
CA PHE A 175 3.84 -2.61 9.18
C PHE A 175 2.79 -3.64 8.79
N VAL A 176 2.08 -3.37 7.67
CA VAL A 176 1.21 -4.32 6.98
C VAL A 176 1.98 -5.01 5.86
N SER A 177 2.87 -4.28 5.20
CA SER A 177 3.75 -4.78 4.13
C SER A 177 4.99 -3.89 3.98
N ILE A 178 5.90 -4.33 3.12
CA ILE A 178 7.13 -3.60 2.78
C ILE A 178 7.30 -3.69 1.27
N HIS A 179 7.51 -2.55 0.61
CA HIS A 179 7.97 -2.50 -0.76
C HIS A 179 9.50 -2.60 -0.80
N VAL A 180 9.99 -3.66 -1.43
CA VAL A 180 11.41 -3.83 -1.72
C VAL A 180 11.61 -3.48 -3.19
N LYS A 181 12.17 -2.33 -3.44
CA LYS A 181 12.51 -1.87 -4.78
C LYS A 181 13.87 -1.23 -4.81
N GLU A 182 14.40 -1.07 -6.00
CA GLU A 182 15.66 -0.36 -6.22
C GLU A 182 15.52 1.13 -5.84
N SER A 183 16.59 1.64 -5.22
CA SER A 183 16.84 3.05 -5.06
C SER A 183 17.85 3.43 -6.16
N LEU A 184 17.39 4.13 -7.18
CA LEU A 184 18.33 4.74 -8.13
C LEU A 184 18.96 5.96 -7.47
N PRO A 185 20.27 6.12 -7.62
CA PRO A 185 20.99 7.28 -7.08
C PRO A 185 20.53 8.59 -7.73
#